data_afdd30bc19d83d42db75da8d8f46a636
#
_entry.id   afdd30bc19d83d42db75da8d8f46a636
#
_cell.length_a   1.000
_cell.length_b   1.000
_cell.length_c   1.000
_cell.angle_alpha   90.00
_cell.angle_beta   90.00
_cell.angle_gamma   90.00
#
_symmetry.space_group_name_H-M   'P 1'
#
loop_
_entity.id
_entity.type
_entity.pdbx_description
1 polymer ?
#
loop_
_entity_poly.entity_id
_entity_poly.type
_entity_poly.pdbx_seq_one_letter_code
_entity_poly.pdbx_strand_id
1 'polypeptide(L)'
;MTRRESPDLGSLRAARRQILAAASERGLRDVRVFGSIARGDAVETSDVDLLVAPGPDTTLFDLSGFALDVEEIVGRHVDVVTPRGLKARIRDRVLAEAVAL
;
A
#
# COMPACT_ATOMS: atom_id res chain seq x y z
N MET A 1 -12.32 -14.70 22.87
CA MET A 1 -12.21 -14.54 21.42
C MET A 1 -11.56 -13.20 21.12
N THR A 2 -10.46 -13.21 20.41
CA THR A 2 -9.72 -11.99 20.11
C THR A 2 -10.38 -11.26 18.94
N ARG A 3 -10.75 -10.02 19.16
CA ARG A 3 -11.32 -9.19 18.12
C ARG A 3 -10.21 -8.64 17.23
N ARG A 4 -10.38 -8.74 15.91
CA ARG A 4 -9.43 -8.17 14.96
C ARG A 4 -9.54 -6.65 14.99
N GLU A 5 -8.41 -5.99 15.19
CA GLU A 5 -8.37 -4.54 15.20
C GLU A 5 -8.44 -3.96 13.80
N SER A 6 -8.95 -2.73 13.70
CA SER A 6 -8.91 -1.98 12.45
C SER A 6 -7.48 -1.60 12.11
N PRO A 7 -7.07 -1.66 10.84
CA PRO A 7 -5.73 -1.24 10.44
C PRO A 7 -5.60 0.28 10.56
N ASP A 8 -4.43 0.74 10.94
CA ASP A 8 -4.13 2.16 10.99
C ASP A 8 -2.71 2.42 10.45
N LEU A 9 -2.40 3.69 10.27
CA LEU A 9 -1.10 4.09 9.74
C LEU A 9 0.05 3.69 10.68
N GLY A 10 -0.19 3.73 11.99
CA GLY A 10 0.80 3.32 12.99
C GLY A 10 1.18 1.85 12.85
N SER A 11 0.20 0.97 12.66
CA SER A 11 0.47 -0.46 12.50
C SER A 11 1.24 -0.75 11.20
N LEU A 12 0.95 -0.02 10.13
CA LEU A 12 1.73 -0.15 8.89
C LEU A 12 3.16 0.36 9.07
N ARG A 13 3.32 1.49 9.77
CA ARG A 13 4.65 2.04 10.04
C ARG A 13 5.49 1.16 10.96
N ALA A 14 4.87 0.37 11.81
CA ALA A 14 5.57 -0.63 12.61
C ALA A 14 6.20 -1.71 11.74
N ALA A 15 5.63 -2.01 10.57
CA ALA A 15 6.16 -2.97 9.60
C ALA A 15 6.95 -2.29 8.46
N ARG A 16 7.25 -1.01 8.60
CA ARG A 16 7.84 -0.19 7.54
C ARG A 16 9.09 -0.80 6.92
N ARG A 17 10.02 -1.28 7.74
CA ARG A 17 11.28 -1.86 7.23
C ARG A 17 11.03 -3.04 6.30
N GLN A 18 10.14 -3.93 6.71
CA GLN A 18 9.82 -5.12 5.92
C GLN A 18 9.14 -4.75 4.61
N ILE A 19 8.21 -3.79 4.67
CA ILE A 19 7.48 -3.34 3.49
C ILE A 19 8.42 -2.65 2.50
N LEU A 20 9.27 -1.75 2.97
CA LEU A 20 10.20 -1.04 2.10
C LEU A 20 11.27 -1.96 1.52
N ALA A 21 11.71 -2.98 2.27
CA ALA A 21 12.64 -3.98 1.76
C ALA A 21 12.00 -4.79 0.63
N ALA A 22 10.75 -5.21 0.81
CA ALA A 22 10.01 -5.93 -0.23
C ALA A 22 9.83 -5.08 -1.49
N ALA A 23 9.56 -3.79 -1.35
CA ALA A 23 9.46 -2.87 -2.48
C ALA A 23 10.78 -2.75 -3.22
N SER A 24 11.86 -2.55 -2.49
CA SER A 24 13.20 -2.39 -3.04
C SER A 24 13.63 -3.61 -3.85
N GLU A 25 13.35 -4.81 -3.36
CA GLU A 25 13.67 -6.06 -4.05
C GLU A 25 13.00 -6.16 -5.42
N ARG A 26 11.90 -5.47 -5.62
CA ARG A 26 11.15 -5.47 -6.88
C ARG A 26 11.33 -4.19 -7.69
N GLY A 27 12.28 -3.34 -7.28
CA GLY A 27 12.56 -2.08 -7.98
C GLY A 27 11.49 -1.02 -7.83
N LEU A 28 10.65 -1.13 -6.79
CA LEU A 28 9.59 -0.17 -6.50
C LEU A 28 10.07 0.87 -5.50
N ARG A 29 9.59 2.10 -5.65
CA ARG A 29 10.00 3.24 -4.80
C ARG A 29 8.78 4.03 -4.34
N ASP A 30 9.02 4.97 -3.43
CA ASP A 30 8.02 5.94 -2.96
C ASP A 30 6.74 5.27 -2.50
N VAL A 31 6.87 4.31 -1.59
CA VAL A 31 5.72 3.60 -1.04
C VAL A 31 4.90 4.58 -0.19
N ARG A 32 3.66 4.80 -0.60
CA ARG A 32 2.71 5.67 0.11
C ARG A 32 1.43 4.92 0.40
N VAL A 33 0.75 5.33 1.46
CA VAL A 33 -0.53 4.78 1.86
C VAL A 33 -1.62 5.76 1.46
N PHE A 34 -2.70 5.27 0.87
CA PHE A 34 -3.88 6.08 0.58
C PHE A 34 -5.14 5.33 1.00
N GLY A 35 -6.29 5.88 0.73
CA GLY A 35 -7.56 5.25 1.07
C GLY A 35 -7.90 5.40 2.56
N SER A 36 -8.70 4.47 3.07
CA SER A 36 -9.27 4.56 4.41
C SER A 36 -8.23 4.63 5.52
N ILE A 37 -7.12 3.92 5.39
CA ILE A 37 -6.05 3.95 6.40
C ILE A 37 -5.40 5.33 6.45
N ALA A 38 -5.11 5.93 5.29
CA ALA A 38 -4.52 7.26 5.24
C ALA A 38 -5.47 8.32 5.80
N ARG A 39 -6.77 8.18 5.55
CA ARG A 39 -7.79 9.10 6.07
C ARG A 39 -8.08 8.91 7.56
N GLY A 40 -7.73 7.75 8.12
CA GLY A 40 -8.03 7.43 9.51
C GLY A 40 -9.44 6.90 9.74
N ASP A 41 -10.14 6.47 8.70
CA ASP A 41 -11.50 5.93 8.80
C ASP A 41 -11.61 4.44 8.47
N ALA A 42 -10.49 3.72 8.51
CA ALA A 42 -10.48 2.29 8.26
C ALA A 42 -11.24 1.52 9.33
N VAL A 43 -11.89 0.44 8.90
CA VAL A 43 -12.57 -0.51 9.77
C VAL A 43 -11.85 -1.87 9.70
N GLU A 44 -12.25 -2.83 10.53
CA GLU A 44 -11.54 -4.11 10.62
C GLU A 44 -11.52 -4.90 9.30
N THR A 45 -12.47 -4.65 8.39
CA THR A 45 -12.52 -5.29 7.07
C THR A 45 -11.87 -4.46 5.97
N SER A 46 -11.30 -3.31 6.29
CA SER A 46 -10.66 -2.45 5.29
C SER A 46 -9.39 -3.09 4.72
N ASP A 47 -9.18 -2.88 3.42
CA ASP A 47 -7.96 -3.30 2.74
C ASP A 47 -6.86 -2.25 2.94
N VAL A 48 -5.62 -2.66 2.66
CA VAL A 48 -4.48 -1.75 2.64
C VAL A 48 -4.30 -1.26 1.20
N ASP A 49 -4.33 0.05 1.00
CA ASP A 49 -4.15 0.67 -0.31
C ASP A 49 -2.78 1.33 -0.39
N LEU A 50 -1.92 0.84 -1.27
CA LEU A 50 -0.56 1.35 -1.45
C LEU A 50 -0.37 1.93 -2.84
N LEU A 51 0.28 3.09 -2.88
CA LEU A 51 0.69 3.76 -4.10
C LEU A 51 2.20 3.69 -4.19
N VAL A 52 2.73 3.19 -5.30
CA VAL A 52 4.17 3.00 -5.49
C VAL A 52 4.63 3.61 -6.80
N ALA A 53 5.90 4.00 -6.85
CA ALA A 53 6.54 4.46 -8.08
C ALA A 53 7.26 3.27 -8.72
N PRO A 54 6.87 2.87 -9.95
CA PRO A 54 7.53 1.77 -10.64
C PRO A 54 8.89 2.22 -11.19
N GLY A 55 9.80 1.28 -11.32
CA GLY A 55 11.04 1.48 -12.04
C GLY A 55 10.85 1.25 -13.54
N PRO A 56 11.92 1.47 -14.35
CA PRO A 56 11.83 1.34 -15.81
C PRO A 56 11.51 -0.10 -16.29
N ASP A 57 11.89 -1.09 -15.50
CA ASP A 57 11.68 -2.50 -15.87
C ASP A 57 10.57 -3.17 -15.05
N THR A 58 9.79 -2.40 -14.31
CA THR A 58 8.71 -2.94 -13.48
C THR A 58 7.63 -3.60 -14.33
N THR A 59 7.25 -4.80 -13.94
CA THR A 59 6.18 -5.56 -14.60
C THR A 59 4.96 -5.66 -13.68
N LEU A 60 3.84 -6.14 -14.25
CA LEU A 60 2.66 -6.45 -13.44
C LEU A 60 2.96 -7.54 -12.40
N PHE A 61 3.88 -8.47 -12.71
CA PHE A 61 4.30 -9.49 -11.75
C PHE A 61 5.01 -8.87 -10.55
N ASP A 62 5.79 -7.82 -10.75
CA ASP A 62 6.44 -7.11 -9.65
C ASP A 62 5.40 -6.47 -8.73
N LEU A 63 4.38 -5.82 -9.30
CA LEU A 63 3.32 -5.19 -8.53
C LEU A 63 2.49 -6.21 -7.78
N SER A 64 2.08 -7.29 -8.44
CA SER A 64 1.32 -8.37 -7.81
C SER A 64 2.12 -9.09 -6.75
N GLY A 65 3.39 -9.35 -7.01
CA GLY A 65 4.30 -9.98 -6.05
C GLY A 65 4.51 -9.12 -4.81
N PHE A 66 4.66 -7.82 -5.01
CA PHE A 66 4.77 -6.88 -3.89
C PHE A 66 3.50 -6.88 -3.04
N ALA A 67 2.33 -6.86 -3.67
CA ALA A 67 1.06 -6.95 -2.95
C ALA A 67 0.99 -8.21 -2.08
N LEU A 68 1.36 -9.36 -2.63
CA LEU A 68 1.38 -10.63 -1.89
C LEU A 68 2.40 -10.61 -0.74
N ASP A 69 3.58 -10.03 -0.97
CA ASP A 69 4.59 -9.90 0.09
C ASP A 69 4.06 -9.08 1.26
N VAL A 70 3.42 -7.95 0.95
CA VAL A 70 2.87 -7.09 2.00
C VAL A 70 1.68 -7.74 2.70
N GLU A 71 0.83 -8.47 1.97
CA GLU A 71 -0.26 -9.23 2.58
C GLU A 71 0.26 -10.21 3.64
N GLU A 72 1.36 -10.87 3.35
CA GLU A 72 2.00 -11.78 4.30
C GLU A 72 2.54 -11.05 5.53
N ILE A 73 3.07 -9.85 5.33
CA ILE A 73 3.60 -9.03 6.43
C ILE A 73 2.49 -8.50 7.32
N VAL A 74 1.41 -7.96 6.73
CA VAL A 74 0.37 -7.24 7.48
C VAL A 74 -0.87 -8.07 7.79
N GLY A 75 -1.04 -9.22 7.14
CA GLY A 75 -2.17 -10.12 7.38
C GLY A 75 -3.51 -9.61 6.86
N ARG A 76 -3.50 -8.75 5.83
CA ARG A 76 -4.70 -8.18 5.22
C ARG A 76 -4.52 -8.13 3.72
N HIS A 77 -5.65 -8.06 2.99
CA HIS A 77 -5.61 -7.84 1.55
C HIS A 77 -4.97 -6.48 1.24
N VAL A 78 -4.10 -6.45 0.24
CA VAL A 78 -3.35 -5.27 -0.16
C VAL A 78 -3.57 -5.00 -1.64
N ASP A 79 -4.00 -3.78 -1.95
CA ASP A 79 -4.10 -3.28 -3.32
C ASP A 79 -2.91 -2.37 -3.59
N VAL A 80 -2.17 -2.65 -4.65
CA VAL A 80 -1.01 -1.87 -5.06
C VAL A 80 -1.30 -1.22 -6.40
N VAL A 81 -1.17 0.10 -6.45
CA VAL A 81 -1.40 0.87 -7.68
C VAL A 81 -0.21 1.79 -7.95
N THR A 82 -0.10 2.23 -9.19
CA THR A 82 0.85 3.25 -9.61
C THR A 82 0.08 4.50 -10.03
N PRO A 83 0.70 5.69 -10.02
CA PRO A 83 0.00 6.91 -10.46
C PRO A 83 -0.61 6.78 -11.85
N ARG A 84 0.09 6.14 -12.79
CA ARG A 84 -0.41 5.92 -14.15
C ARG A 84 -1.56 4.92 -14.22
N GLY A 85 -1.62 3.99 -13.27
CA GLY A 85 -2.69 3.00 -13.21
C GLY A 85 -4.00 3.54 -12.68
N LEU A 86 -3.98 4.72 -12.09
CA LEU A 86 -5.18 5.36 -11.56
C LEU A 86 -5.97 6.05 -12.66
N LYS A 87 -7.30 5.94 -12.59
CA LYS A 87 -8.18 6.68 -13.48
C LYS A 87 -8.00 8.19 -13.24
N ALA A 88 -7.99 8.98 -14.30
CA ALA A 88 -7.72 10.41 -14.23
C ALA A 88 -8.60 11.12 -13.19
N ARG A 89 -9.90 10.77 -13.14
CA ARG A 89 -10.87 11.42 -12.25
C ARG A 89 -10.58 11.24 -10.76
N ILE A 90 -9.81 10.20 -10.37
CA ILE A 90 -9.49 9.93 -8.97
C ILE A 90 -8.02 10.16 -8.65
N ARG A 91 -7.19 10.31 -9.67
CA ARG A 91 -5.73 10.42 -9.51
C ARG A 91 -5.35 11.59 -8.61
N ASP A 92 -5.88 12.77 -8.87
CA ASP A 92 -5.53 13.97 -8.10
C ASP A 92 -5.92 13.82 -6.63
N ARG A 93 -7.08 13.22 -6.37
CA ARG A 93 -7.54 12.96 -5.00
C ARG A 93 -6.62 11.97 -4.30
N VAL A 94 -6.27 10.88 -4.95
CA VAL A 94 -5.38 9.86 -4.38
C VAL A 94 -4.00 10.45 -4.09
N LEU A 95 -3.44 11.20 -5.04
CA LEU A 95 -2.13 11.81 -4.85
C LEU A 95 -2.14 12.84 -3.70
N ALA A 96 -3.23 13.60 -3.56
CA ALA A 96 -3.36 14.55 -2.47
C ALA A 96 -3.52 13.88 -1.11
N GLU A 97 -4.18 12.71 -1.07
CA GLU A 97 -4.46 11.96 0.15
C GLU A 97 -3.29 11.10 0.59
N ALA A 98 -2.47 10.63 -0.34
CA ALA A 98 -1.41 9.67 -0.06
C ALA A 98 -0.36 10.23 0.89
N VAL A 99 0.04 9.40 1.86
CA VAL A 99 1.07 9.75 2.84
C VAL A 99 2.20 8.75 2.78
N ALA A 100 3.42 9.23 2.97
CA ALA A 100 4.60 8.37 2.95
C ALA A 100 4.53 7.34 4.09
N LEU A 101 4.90 6.11 3.77
CA LEU A 101 5.05 5.08 4.78
C LEU A 101 6.30 5.35 5.61
#